data_9f5f9dbbfee6f5f0106eb4f956d824d8
#
_entry.id   9f5f9dbbfee6f5f0106eb4f956d824d8
#
_cell.length_a   1.000
_cell.length_b   1.000
_cell.length_c   1.000
_cell.angle_alpha   90.00
_cell.angle_beta   90.00
_cell.angle_gamma   90.00
#
_symmetry.space_group_name_H-M   'P 1'
#
loop_
_entity.id
_entity.type
_entity.pdbx_description
1 polymer ?
#
loop_
_entity_poly.entity_id
_entity_poly.type
_entity_poly.pdbx_seq_one_letter_code
_entity_poly.pdbx_strand_id
1 'polypeptide(L)'
;MADAMRLLFSKNVKMKVMKKTDSCIIEHSKITVNGDPVFESQSETFHDFAKDAYKSLELNYPKFHKMDNLSKLAFLAAEMILKDDDHSRTALVLANRSSSLDTDFKYQESINSEGNYFPSPAVFVYTLPNICVGEISIRHTMQTENAFFVLDEFDEKFLTDYAEQILLSGKAEKVLCGWTELFQENYKAFVYLLTL
;
A
#
# COMPACT_ATOMS: atom_id res chain seq x y z
N MET A 1 -9.82 30.71 42.58
CA MET A 1 -10.39 29.71 41.65
C MET A 1 -10.32 30.16 40.18
N ALA A 2 -10.28 31.43 39.84
CA ALA A 2 -10.20 31.89 38.45
C ALA A 2 -8.84 31.68 37.78
N ASP A 3 -7.73 31.72 38.55
CA ASP A 3 -6.36 31.58 37.99
C ASP A 3 -5.99 30.10 37.63
N ALA A 4 -6.54 29.14 38.34
CA ALA A 4 -6.30 27.72 38.00
C ALA A 4 -6.98 27.31 36.68
N MET A 5 -8.08 27.93 36.30
CA MET A 5 -8.80 27.69 35.07
C MET A 5 -8.14 28.36 33.84
N ARG A 6 -7.41 29.47 34.05
CA ARG A 6 -6.63 30.14 32.99
C ARG A 6 -5.36 29.36 32.58
N LEU A 7 -4.76 28.62 33.51
CA LEU A 7 -3.58 27.79 33.24
C LEU A 7 -3.87 26.53 32.42
N LEU A 8 -5.13 26.06 32.39
CA LEU A 8 -5.56 24.92 31.59
C LEU A 8 -5.79 25.28 30.10
N PHE A 9 -6.02 26.56 29.79
CA PHE A 9 -6.27 27.01 28.41
C PHE A 9 -5.06 27.66 27.72
N SER A 10 -3.90 27.73 28.37
CA SER A 10 -2.69 28.39 27.80
C SER A 10 -1.67 27.40 27.20
N LYS A 11 -1.99 26.12 27.04
CA LYS A 11 -1.23 25.32 26.11
C LYS A 11 -1.68 25.71 24.70
N ASN A 12 -0.87 26.50 24.00
CA ASN A 12 -0.91 26.64 22.55
C ASN A 12 -0.85 25.24 21.93
N VAL A 13 -1.97 24.56 21.82
CA VAL A 13 -2.11 23.42 20.94
C VAL A 13 -2.02 24.02 19.54
N LYS A 14 -0.79 24.11 18.99
CA LYS A 14 -0.63 24.30 17.55
C LYS A 14 -1.46 23.20 16.94
N MET A 15 -2.59 23.52 16.32
CA MET A 15 -3.33 22.57 15.51
C MET A 15 -2.33 22.05 14.47
N LYS A 16 -1.91 20.81 14.64
CA LYS A 16 -1.09 20.15 13.64
C LYS A 16 -2.02 19.90 12.44
N VAL A 17 -1.69 20.49 11.32
CA VAL A 17 -2.44 20.34 10.07
C VAL A 17 -1.83 19.16 9.34
N MET A 18 -2.65 18.18 9.03
CA MET A 18 -2.24 17.03 8.23
C MET A 18 -1.77 17.47 6.85
N LYS A 19 -0.66 16.88 6.40
CA LYS A 19 -0.03 17.19 5.11
C LYS A 19 0.15 15.91 4.31
N LYS A 20 -0.18 15.97 3.03
CA LYS A 20 0.24 15.00 2.03
C LYS A 20 1.60 15.42 1.51
N THR A 21 2.63 14.60 1.73
CA THR A 21 4.02 14.95 1.39
C THR A 21 4.47 14.36 0.07
N ASP A 22 4.16 13.10 -0.17
CA ASP A 22 4.59 12.38 -1.36
C ASP A 22 3.43 11.56 -1.92
N SER A 23 3.46 11.30 -3.22
CA SER A 23 2.48 10.46 -3.90
C SER A 23 3.10 9.65 -5.03
N CYS A 24 2.58 8.44 -5.25
CA CYS A 24 2.95 7.59 -6.36
C CYS A 24 1.70 7.10 -7.07
N ILE A 25 1.73 7.15 -8.41
CA ILE A 25 0.71 6.56 -9.27
C ILE A 25 1.38 5.50 -10.14
N ILE A 26 0.76 4.32 -10.21
CA ILE A 26 1.13 3.25 -11.14
C ILE A 26 -0.11 2.88 -11.95
N GLU A 27 -0.06 3.13 -13.22
CA GLU A 27 -1.11 2.75 -14.18
C GLU A 27 -0.54 2.76 -15.60
N HIS A 28 -1.14 2.01 -16.53
CA HIS A 28 -0.77 1.99 -17.95
C HIS A 28 0.74 1.80 -18.19
N SER A 29 1.36 0.84 -17.51
CA SER A 29 2.78 0.51 -17.58
C SER A 29 3.72 1.69 -17.29
N LYS A 30 3.27 2.61 -16.41
CA LYS A 30 3.99 3.81 -16.01
C LYS A 30 3.96 4.01 -14.49
N ILE A 31 5.09 4.48 -13.94
CA ILE A 31 5.23 4.92 -12.55
C ILE A 31 5.49 6.43 -12.54
N THR A 32 4.67 7.16 -11.78
CA THR A 32 4.78 8.60 -11.60
C THR A 32 4.88 8.91 -10.10
N VAL A 33 5.87 9.71 -9.70
CA VAL A 33 6.08 10.13 -8.31
C VAL A 33 5.98 11.66 -8.24
N ASN A 34 5.10 12.18 -7.41
CA ASN A 34 4.84 13.61 -7.25
C ASN A 34 4.53 14.35 -8.56
N GLY A 35 3.94 13.64 -9.54
CA GLY A 35 3.63 14.15 -10.86
C GLY A 35 4.72 13.94 -11.91
N ASP A 36 5.93 13.55 -11.50
CA ASP A 36 7.05 13.31 -12.42
C ASP A 36 7.11 11.83 -12.83
N PRO A 37 7.27 11.50 -14.12
CA PRO A 37 7.44 10.14 -14.59
C PRO A 37 8.81 9.59 -14.15
N VAL A 38 8.80 8.44 -13.48
CA VAL A 38 10.01 7.77 -12.97
C VAL A 38 10.38 6.55 -13.80
N PHE A 39 9.36 5.82 -14.28
CA PHE A 39 9.54 4.63 -15.09
C PHE A 39 8.37 4.45 -16.05
N GLU A 40 8.65 3.99 -17.25
CA GLU A 40 7.65 3.62 -18.26
C GLU A 40 8.16 2.42 -19.06
N SER A 41 7.27 1.47 -19.35
CA SER A 41 7.57 0.25 -20.10
C SER A 41 6.55 0.05 -21.22
N GLN A 42 6.93 -0.70 -22.26
CA GLN A 42 6.05 -1.16 -23.32
C GLN A 42 5.49 -2.56 -23.04
N SER A 43 5.56 -3.02 -21.80
CA SER A 43 5.09 -4.34 -21.41
C SER A 43 3.58 -4.46 -21.59
N GLU A 44 3.13 -5.56 -22.20
CA GLU A 44 1.71 -5.83 -22.45
C GLU A 44 1.00 -6.38 -21.20
N THR A 45 1.76 -7.05 -20.31
CA THR A 45 1.21 -7.64 -19.08
C THR A 45 1.71 -6.92 -17.83
N PHE A 46 0.89 -6.91 -16.78
CA PHE A 46 1.33 -6.40 -15.48
C PHE A 46 2.54 -7.17 -14.93
N HIS A 47 2.59 -8.49 -15.17
CA HIS A 47 3.70 -9.32 -14.70
C HIS A 47 5.04 -8.86 -15.28
N ASP A 48 5.11 -8.60 -16.58
CA ASP A 48 6.32 -8.15 -17.25
C ASP A 48 6.66 -6.72 -16.85
N PHE A 49 5.66 -5.82 -16.80
CA PHE A 49 5.81 -4.46 -16.27
C PHE A 49 6.44 -4.46 -14.87
N ALA A 50 5.90 -5.24 -13.94
CA ALA A 50 6.39 -5.29 -12.57
C ALA A 50 7.84 -5.81 -12.47
N LYS A 51 8.20 -6.78 -13.32
CA LYS A 51 9.55 -7.31 -13.42
C LYS A 51 10.53 -6.28 -13.99
N ASP A 52 10.13 -5.57 -15.05
CA ASP A 52 10.95 -4.53 -15.68
C ASP A 52 11.14 -3.33 -14.74
N ALA A 53 10.07 -2.90 -14.05
CA ALA A 53 10.15 -1.86 -13.04
C ALA A 53 11.08 -2.25 -11.89
N TYR A 54 10.93 -3.44 -11.32
CA TYR A 54 11.80 -3.95 -10.27
C TYR A 54 13.28 -3.89 -10.65
N LYS A 55 13.59 -4.28 -11.89
CA LYS A 55 14.95 -4.31 -12.42
C LYS A 55 15.49 -2.92 -12.71
N SER A 56 14.68 -2.06 -13.35
CA SER A 56 15.08 -0.69 -13.72
C SER A 56 15.29 0.20 -12.50
N LEU A 57 14.53 -0.02 -11.43
CA LEU A 57 14.62 0.70 -10.16
C LEU A 57 15.68 0.10 -9.22
N GLU A 58 16.46 -0.88 -9.69
CA GLU A 58 17.55 -1.54 -8.95
C GLU A 58 17.10 -2.06 -7.55
N LEU A 59 15.85 -2.49 -7.44
CA LEU A 59 15.31 -2.96 -6.16
C LEU A 59 15.99 -4.26 -5.73
N ASN A 60 16.30 -4.37 -4.45
CA ASN A 60 16.94 -5.56 -3.87
C ASN A 60 16.05 -6.20 -2.79
N TYR A 61 15.05 -6.95 -3.22
CA TYR A 61 14.17 -7.73 -2.36
C TYR A 61 13.72 -9.03 -3.05
N PRO A 62 14.50 -10.11 -2.98
CA PRO A 62 14.23 -11.35 -3.74
C PRO A 62 12.85 -11.96 -3.51
N LYS A 63 12.21 -11.70 -2.36
CA LYS A 63 10.85 -12.15 -2.05
C LYS A 63 9.81 -11.56 -3.01
N PHE A 64 10.07 -10.39 -3.63
CA PHE A 64 9.22 -9.77 -4.63
C PHE A 64 8.79 -10.74 -5.74
N HIS A 65 9.71 -11.58 -6.20
CA HIS A 65 9.42 -12.54 -7.29
C HIS A 65 8.43 -13.64 -6.89
N LYS A 66 8.20 -13.84 -5.59
CA LYS A 66 7.25 -14.83 -5.06
C LYS A 66 5.89 -14.24 -4.70
N MET A 67 5.76 -12.92 -4.72
CA MET A 67 4.50 -12.23 -4.43
C MET A 67 3.49 -12.44 -5.57
N ASP A 68 2.22 -12.35 -5.23
CA ASP A 68 1.14 -12.20 -6.21
C ASP A 68 1.17 -10.82 -6.87
N ASN A 69 0.32 -10.61 -7.86
CA ASN A 69 0.31 -9.37 -8.62
C ASN A 69 -0.15 -8.16 -7.78
N LEU A 70 -1.16 -8.35 -6.92
CA LEU A 70 -1.63 -7.28 -6.02
C LEU A 70 -0.51 -6.83 -5.08
N SER A 71 0.18 -7.79 -4.44
CA SER A 71 1.30 -7.49 -3.56
C SER A 71 2.47 -6.82 -4.30
N LYS A 72 2.77 -7.24 -5.53
CA LYS A 72 3.79 -6.58 -6.36
C LYS A 72 3.43 -5.13 -6.69
N LEU A 73 2.16 -4.87 -7.04
CA LEU A 73 1.68 -3.52 -7.33
C LEU A 73 1.79 -2.60 -6.11
N ALA A 74 1.27 -3.06 -4.96
CA ALA A 74 1.34 -2.32 -3.70
C ALA A 74 2.79 -2.08 -3.25
N PHE A 75 3.64 -3.11 -3.36
CA PHE A 75 5.07 -3.04 -3.04
C PHE A 75 5.80 -2.01 -3.88
N LEU A 76 5.66 -2.05 -5.21
CA LEU A 76 6.30 -1.07 -6.10
C LEU A 76 5.88 0.36 -5.77
N ALA A 77 4.58 0.59 -5.52
CA ALA A 77 4.09 1.91 -5.16
C ALA A 77 4.64 2.39 -3.81
N ALA A 78 4.76 1.50 -2.83
CA ALA A 78 5.35 1.81 -1.52
C ALA A 78 6.86 2.12 -1.61
N GLU A 79 7.64 1.33 -2.36
CA GLU A 79 9.08 1.56 -2.57
C GLU A 79 9.38 2.94 -3.17
N MET A 80 8.46 3.49 -3.98
CA MET A 80 8.63 4.82 -4.57
C MET A 80 8.53 5.94 -3.54
N ILE A 81 7.83 5.73 -2.44
CA ILE A 81 7.58 6.73 -1.40
C ILE A 81 8.43 6.49 -0.17
N LEU A 82 8.53 5.23 0.26
CA LEU A 82 9.27 4.81 1.44
C LEU A 82 10.75 4.64 1.07
N LYS A 83 11.48 5.74 1.11
CA LYS A 83 12.93 5.73 0.87
C LYS A 83 13.67 5.14 2.08
N ASP A 84 15.00 5.09 2.03
CA ASP A 84 15.88 4.62 3.10
C ASP A 84 15.78 5.55 4.34
N ASP A 85 14.71 5.38 5.13
CA ASP A 85 14.39 6.12 6.35
C ASP A 85 13.88 5.12 7.41
N ASP A 86 13.77 5.54 8.64
CA ASP A 86 13.13 4.75 9.69
C ASP A 86 11.59 4.79 9.52
N HIS A 87 11.02 3.64 9.21
CA HIS A 87 9.58 3.46 9.05
C HIS A 87 8.93 2.72 10.22
N SER A 88 9.66 2.47 11.32
CA SER A 88 9.14 1.76 12.49
C SER A 88 7.85 2.39 13.06
N ARG A 89 7.68 3.71 12.88
CA ARG A 89 6.49 4.48 13.29
C ARG A 89 5.62 4.94 12.11
N THR A 90 5.71 4.25 10.98
CA THR A 90 4.85 4.48 9.83
C THR A 90 3.72 3.45 9.82
N ALA A 91 2.46 3.89 9.76
CA ALA A 91 1.30 3.03 9.57
C ALA A 91 0.99 2.87 8.07
N LEU A 92 0.25 1.82 7.73
CA LEU A 92 -0.11 1.50 6.35
C LEU A 92 -1.61 1.26 6.24
N VAL A 93 -2.28 2.02 5.38
CA VAL A 93 -3.74 1.95 5.17
C VAL A 93 -4.02 1.87 3.68
N LEU A 94 -4.30 0.68 3.18
CA LEU A 94 -4.58 0.46 1.77
C LEU A 94 -6.04 0.01 1.56
N ALA A 95 -6.54 0.23 0.36
CA ALA A 95 -7.84 -0.25 -0.06
C ALA A 95 -7.83 -0.68 -1.52
N ASN A 96 -8.79 -1.51 -1.89
CA ASN A 96 -9.13 -1.82 -3.27
C ASN A 96 -10.61 -2.23 -3.39
N ARG A 97 -11.04 -2.53 -4.62
CA ARG A 97 -12.39 -3.03 -4.88
C ARG A 97 -12.42 -4.57 -5.01
N SER A 98 -11.44 -5.12 -5.68
CA SER A 98 -11.45 -6.53 -6.09
C SER A 98 -10.91 -7.48 -5.01
N SER A 99 -10.57 -6.99 -3.80
CA SER A 99 -9.94 -7.84 -2.78
C SER A 99 -8.72 -8.58 -3.35
N SER A 100 -8.63 -9.89 -3.15
CA SER A 100 -7.62 -10.80 -3.69
C SER A 100 -8.11 -11.58 -4.94
N LEU A 101 -9.17 -11.12 -5.59
CA LEU A 101 -9.90 -11.88 -6.62
C LEU A 101 -9.00 -12.41 -7.76
N ASP A 102 -7.98 -11.65 -8.19
CA ASP A 102 -7.01 -12.11 -9.19
C ASP A 102 -6.27 -13.39 -8.77
N THR A 103 -5.88 -13.45 -7.50
CA THR A 103 -5.19 -14.61 -6.93
C THR A 103 -6.18 -15.74 -6.60
N ASP A 104 -7.41 -15.42 -6.19
CA ASP A 104 -8.45 -16.40 -5.91
C ASP A 104 -8.81 -17.19 -7.16
N PHE A 105 -8.93 -16.55 -8.31
CA PHE A 105 -9.13 -17.23 -9.60
C PHE A 105 -7.96 -18.18 -9.91
N LYS A 106 -6.72 -17.73 -9.79
CA LYS A 106 -5.52 -18.56 -10.03
C LYS A 106 -5.47 -19.76 -9.08
N TYR A 107 -5.83 -19.54 -7.81
CA TYR A 107 -5.89 -20.61 -6.83
C TYR A 107 -7.00 -21.62 -7.20
N GLN A 108 -8.20 -21.12 -7.54
CA GLN A 108 -9.33 -21.96 -7.96
C GLN A 108 -8.99 -22.80 -9.19
N GLU A 109 -8.33 -22.25 -10.18
CA GLU A 109 -7.86 -22.98 -11.36
C GLU A 109 -6.91 -24.14 -10.97
N SER A 110 -6.03 -23.94 -10.00
CA SER A 110 -5.07 -24.97 -9.54
C SER A 110 -5.74 -26.17 -8.88
N ILE A 111 -6.95 -26.01 -8.36
CA ILE A 111 -7.70 -27.09 -7.68
C ILE A 111 -8.80 -27.71 -8.54
N ASN A 112 -9.16 -27.09 -9.68
CA ASN A 112 -10.20 -27.58 -10.59
C ASN A 112 -9.67 -28.49 -11.72
N SER A 113 -8.35 -28.68 -11.82
CA SER A 113 -7.75 -29.49 -12.89
C SER A 113 -8.04 -30.96 -12.66
N GLU A 114 -8.77 -31.63 -13.58
CA GLU A 114 -8.99 -33.06 -13.54
C GLU A 114 -7.65 -33.83 -13.53
N GLY A 115 -7.44 -34.64 -12.50
CA GLY A 115 -6.25 -35.47 -12.34
C GLY A 115 -5.03 -34.79 -11.74
N ASN A 116 -5.09 -33.50 -11.42
CA ASN A 116 -3.95 -32.75 -10.85
C ASN A 116 -4.41 -31.82 -9.72
N TYR A 117 -4.99 -32.40 -8.67
CA TYR A 117 -5.45 -31.67 -7.48
C TYR A 117 -4.28 -31.44 -6.51
N PHE A 118 -3.49 -30.39 -6.76
CA PHE A 118 -2.40 -30.00 -5.87
C PHE A 118 -2.51 -28.52 -5.52
N PRO A 119 -3.31 -28.17 -4.50
CA PRO A 119 -3.43 -26.78 -4.04
C PRO A 119 -2.05 -26.26 -3.61
N SER A 120 -1.67 -25.08 -4.14
CA SER A 120 -0.41 -24.44 -3.78
C SER A 120 -0.55 -23.65 -2.47
N PRO A 121 0.11 -24.04 -1.37
CA PRO A 121 0.10 -23.26 -0.14
C PRO A 121 0.67 -21.84 -0.34
N ALA A 122 1.62 -21.70 -1.25
CA ALA A 122 2.24 -20.42 -1.55
C ALA A 122 1.25 -19.46 -2.22
N VAL A 123 0.39 -19.95 -3.13
CA VAL A 123 -0.68 -19.13 -3.75
C VAL A 123 -1.79 -18.85 -2.74
N PHE A 124 -2.14 -19.85 -1.92
CA PHE A 124 -3.21 -19.70 -0.92
C PHE A 124 -2.97 -18.54 0.06
N VAL A 125 -1.74 -18.31 0.47
CA VAL A 125 -1.40 -17.17 1.36
C VAL A 125 -1.88 -15.84 0.75
N TYR A 126 -1.73 -15.66 -0.55
CA TYR A 126 -2.09 -14.43 -1.25
C TYR A 126 -3.59 -14.33 -1.62
N THR A 127 -4.43 -15.28 -1.25
CA THR A 127 -5.89 -15.14 -1.31
C THR A 127 -6.45 -14.23 -0.19
N LEU A 128 -5.57 -13.65 0.61
CA LEU A 128 -5.90 -12.66 1.62
C LEU A 128 -5.32 -11.29 1.19
N PRO A 129 -6.14 -10.30 0.87
CA PRO A 129 -5.67 -9.03 0.30
C PRO A 129 -4.72 -8.25 1.22
N ASN A 130 -4.87 -8.40 2.54
CA ASN A 130 -3.99 -7.76 3.53
C ASN A 130 -2.56 -8.33 3.56
N ILE A 131 -2.24 -9.38 2.82
CA ILE A 131 -0.88 -9.90 2.72
C ILE A 131 0.04 -8.87 2.05
N CYS A 132 -0.45 -8.09 1.08
CA CYS A 132 0.34 -7.00 0.50
C CYS A 132 0.81 -5.98 1.55
N VAL A 133 -0.04 -5.65 2.51
CA VAL A 133 0.31 -4.77 3.65
C VAL A 133 1.37 -5.42 4.54
N GLY A 134 1.25 -6.72 4.79
CA GLY A 134 2.25 -7.50 5.54
C GLY A 134 3.61 -7.53 4.84
N GLU A 135 3.65 -7.71 3.51
CA GLU A 135 4.89 -7.70 2.73
C GLU A 135 5.61 -6.35 2.80
N ILE A 136 4.88 -5.25 2.66
CA ILE A 136 5.42 -3.89 2.79
C ILE A 136 5.92 -3.65 4.22
N SER A 137 5.14 -4.04 5.23
CA SER A 137 5.49 -3.86 6.64
C SER A 137 6.78 -4.60 7.01
N ILE A 138 6.96 -5.83 6.51
CA ILE A 138 8.19 -6.61 6.71
C ILE A 138 9.37 -5.93 6.01
N ARG A 139 9.20 -5.50 4.78
CA ARG A 139 10.25 -4.84 3.98
C ARG A 139 10.79 -3.58 4.65
N HIS A 140 9.89 -2.76 5.18
CA HIS A 140 10.22 -1.45 5.76
C HIS A 140 10.26 -1.46 7.30
N THR A 141 10.21 -2.64 7.93
CA THR A 141 10.31 -2.81 9.40
C THR A 141 9.25 -1.97 10.16
N MET A 142 8.05 -1.85 9.59
CA MET A 142 6.95 -1.11 10.20
C MET A 142 6.43 -1.87 11.43
N GLN A 143 6.26 -1.16 12.56
CA GLN A 143 5.86 -1.75 13.85
C GLN A 143 4.60 -1.10 14.41
N THR A 144 3.84 -0.45 13.57
CA THR A 144 2.62 0.24 13.93
C THR A 144 1.38 -0.43 13.36
N GLU A 145 0.28 0.29 13.37
CA GLU A 145 -1.03 -0.19 12.87
C GLU A 145 -1.03 -0.27 11.34
N ASN A 146 -1.68 -1.30 10.82
CA ASN A 146 -1.96 -1.42 9.41
C ASN A 146 -3.40 -1.88 9.18
N ALA A 147 -3.99 -1.49 8.04
CA ALA A 147 -5.33 -1.88 7.64
C ALA A 147 -5.42 -2.03 6.12
N PHE A 148 -6.29 -2.97 5.70
CA PHE A 148 -6.69 -3.12 4.31
C PHE A 148 -8.21 -3.12 4.22
N PHE A 149 -8.78 -2.27 3.37
CA PHE A 149 -10.21 -2.14 3.18
C PHE A 149 -10.64 -2.61 1.79
N VAL A 150 -11.82 -3.19 1.70
CA VAL A 150 -12.47 -3.46 0.41
C VAL A 150 -13.64 -2.49 0.28
N LEU A 151 -13.59 -1.62 -0.73
CA LEU A 151 -14.53 -0.53 -0.96
C LEU A 151 -15.04 -0.62 -2.40
N ASP A 152 -16.25 -0.13 -2.66
CA ASP A 152 -16.84 -0.13 -4.01
C ASP A 152 -16.04 0.75 -5.00
N GLU A 153 -15.45 1.84 -4.50
CA GLU A 153 -14.63 2.77 -5.26
C GLU A 153 -13.57 3.43 -4.36
N PHE A 154 -12.61 4.12 -4.99
CA PHE A 154 -11.60 4.87 -4.25
C PHE A 154 -12.22 6.04 -3.47
N ASP A 155 -12.20 5.96 -2.15
CA ASP A 155 -12.64 7.02 -1.24
C ASP A 155 -11.42 7.61 -0.49
N GLU A 156 -10.83 8.65 -1.10
CA GLU A 156 -9.69 9.36 -0.50
C GLU A 156 -10.05 9.96 0.85
N LYS A 157 -11.29 10.44 1.00
CA LYS A 157 -11.74 11.05 2.25
C LYS A 157 -11.79 10.03 3.38
N PHE A 158 -12.37 8.87 3.14
CA PHE A 158 -12.44 7.79 4.13
C PHE A 158 -11.04 7.37 4.59
N LEU A 159 -10.12 7.12 3.65
CA LEU A 159 -8.75 6.71 3.96
C LEU A 159 -7.98 7.80 4.71
N THR A 160 -8.18 9.06 4.33
CA THR A 160 -7.54 10.21 4.97
C THR A 160 -8.07 10.43 6.39
N ASP A 161 -9.39 10.34 6.59
CA ASP A 161 -10.01 10.46 7.92
C ASP A 161 -9.53 9.31 8.85
N TYR A 162 -9.41 8.08 8.33
CA TYR A 162 -8.88 6.95 9.09
C TYR A 162 -7.40 7.17 9.49
N ALA A 163 -6.59 7.62 8.55
CA ALA A 163 -5.18 7.96 8.79
C ALA A 163 -5.02 9.08 9.82
N GLU A 164 -5.88 10.10 9.76
CA GLU A 164 -5.87 11.20 10.74
C GLU A 164 -6.09 10.68 12.17
N GLN A 165 -7.01 9.73 12.36
CA GLN A 165 -7.23 9.12 13.67
C GLN A 165 -5.99 8.37 14.18
N ILE A 166 -5.27 7.67 13.30
CA ILE A 166 -4.01 6.99 13.66
C ILE A 166 -2.96 8.03 14.09
N LEU A 167 -2.77 9.10 13.32
CA LEU A 167 -1.81 10.16 13.60
C LEU A 167 -2.14 10.90 14.90
N LEU A 168 -3.40 11.29 15.10
CA LEU A 168 -3.86 12.00 16.29
C LEU A 168 -3.77 11.14 17.57
N SER A 169 -3.92 9.83 17.44
CA SER A 169 -3.74 8.89 18.56
C SER A 169 -2.28 8.75 19.01
N GLY A 170 -1.33 9.25 18.21
CA GLY A 170 0.11 9.11 18.47
C GLY A 170 0.66 7.69 18.22
N LYS A 171 -0.13 6.78 17.66
CA LYS A 171 0.30 5.42 17.32
C LYS A 171 1.33 5.41 16.18
N ALA A 172 1.21 6.34 15.24
CA ALA A 172 2.16 6.53 14.15
C ALA A 172 2.52 8.00 13.97
N GLU A 173 3.64 8.25 13.31
CA GLU A 173 4.13 9.58 12.92
C GLU A 173 3.86 9.89 11.45
N LYS A 174 3.77 8.83 10.64
CA LYS A 174 3.46 8.86 9.22
C LYS A 174 2.41 7.79 8.91
N VAL A 175 1.58 8.00 7.91
CA VAL A 175 0.67 6.97 7.38
C VAL A 175 0.79 6.94 5.88
N LEU A 176 1.20 5.79 5.32
CA LEU A 176 1.10 5.54 3.88
C LEU A 176 -0.33 5.07 3.58
N CYS A 177 -1.08 5.89 2.86
CA CYS A 177 -2.44 5.60 2.46
C CYS A 177 -2.54 5.35 0.96
N GLY A 178 -3.56 4.62 0.53
CA GLY A 178 -3.87 4.59 -0.88
C GLY A 178 -4.77 3.49 -1.36
N TRP A 179 -4.87 3.45 -2.67
CA TRP A 179 -5.64 2.50 -3.46
C TRP A 179 -4.71 1.62 -4.28
N THR A 180 -4.92 0.31 -4.23
CA THR A 180 -4.13 -0.66 -5.00
C THR A 180 -5.07 -1.67 -5.62
N GLU A 181 -5.66 -1.32 -6.75
CA GLU A 181 -6.59 -2.17 -7.50
C GLU A 181 -5.83 -3.02 -8.51
N LEU A 182 -6.14 -4.30 -8.54
CA LEU A 182 -5.67 -5.21 -9.57
C LEU A 182 -6.65 -6.36 -9.76
N PHE A 183 -7.14 -6.50 -10.98
CA PHE A 183 -7.90 -7.66 -11.42
C PHE A 183 -7.60 -7.94 -12.89
N GLN A 184 -7.05 -9.10 -13.18
CA GLN A 184 -6.51 -9.44 -14.49
C GLN A 184 -5.45 -8.43 -14.93
N GLU A 185 -5.56 -7.85 -16.14
CA GLU A 185 -4.61 -6.83 -16.62
C GLU A 185 -5.07 -5.39 -16.33
N ASN A 186 -6.20 -5.22 -15.60
CA ASN A 186 -6.62 -3.90 -15.13
C ASN A 186 -5.99 -3.63 -13.78
N TYR A 187 -5.08 -2.68 -13.72
CA TYR A 187 -4.41 -2.31 -12.49
C TYR A 187 -4.21 -0.81 -12.35
N LYS A 188 -4.29 -0.36 -11.12
CA LYS A 188 -3.99 1.01 -10.72
C LYS A 188 -3.56 1.07 -9.26
N ALA A 189 -2.43 1.70 -8.99
CA ALA A 189 -2.09 2.14 -7.65
C ALA A 189 -2.08 3.66 -7.58
N PHE A 190 -2.62 4.19 -6.50
CA PHE A 190 -2.42 5.57 -6.09
C PHE A 190 -2.16 5.56 -4.59
N VAL A 191 -0.93 5.81 -4.18
CA VAL A 191 -0.53 5.85 -2.78
C VAL A 191 0.08 7.20 -2.44
N TYR A 192 -0.08 7.62 -1.20
CA TYR A 192 0.40 8.92 -0.71
C TYR A 192 0.76 8.85 0.77
N LEU A 193 1.72 9.66 1.18
CA LEU A 193 2.19 9.74 2.56
C LEU A 193 1.56 10.93 3.29
N LEU A 194 1.01 10.67 4.48
CA LEU A 194 0.42 11.67 5.36
C LEU A 194 1.23 11.83 6.64
N THR A 195 1.36 13.07 7.08
CA THR A 195 2.00 13.48 8.36
C THR A 195 1.18 14.58 9.04
N LEU A 196 1.40 14.81 10.34
CA LEU A 196 0.87 15.95 11.08
C LEU A 196 1.86 17.11 11.13
#